data_d4aeefd07f701657919db33bf765e403
#
_entry.id   d4aeefd07f701657919db33bf765e403
#
_cell.length_a   1.000
_cell.length_b   1.000
_cell.length_c   1.000
_cell.angle_alpha   90.00
_cell.angle_beta   90.00
_cell.angle_gamma   90.00
#
_symmetry.space_group_name_H-M   'P 1'
#
loop_
_entity.id
_entity.type
_entity.pdbx_description
1 polymer ?
#
loop_
_entity_poly.entity_id
_entity_poly.type
_entity_poly.pdbx_seq_one_letter_code
_entity_poly.pdbx_strand_id
1 'polypeptide(L)'
;MNWNADLYDQKHAFVYQFGENVVELLDVKPGERIHDVGCGTGYLTNQIKSFGADVVGTDYSPEMIAQAQRLYPEVKFAVANAGNHQFIEPFDAVFSNAALHWVKNQDGMMQSVYNSLKPGGRFVAEMGGKGNVAKLMTATKATLEKYGYHEQAQINQWYFPSVGEYATRLESHGFRVVFTSHFDRKTPLQDGAQGVAKWIEMFGSVYFKDIPEQDKQRILAEITEMLRPYYDENGQWYADYKRLRFIAVKEI
;
A
#
# COMPACT_ATOMS: atom_id res chain seq x y z
N MET A 1 -4.75 -2.32 13.35
CA MET A 1 -5.43 -3.12 12.32
C MET A 1 -4.79 -4.50 12.41
N ASN A 2 -5.55 -5.55 12.61
CA ASN A 2 -4.99 -6.92 12.63
C ASN A 2 -5.07 -7.46 11.21
N TRP A 3 -3.92 -7.71 10.61
CA TRP A 3 -3.84 -8.28 9.27
C TRP A 3 -3.92 -9.81 9.33
N ASN A 4 -4.77 -10.39 8.50
CA ASN A 4 -4.74 -11.83 8.28
C ASN A 4 -3.75 -12.13 7.15
N ALA A 5 -2.50 -12.44 7.52
CA ALA A 5 -1.39 -12.62 6.60
C ALA A 5 -1.61 -13.80 5.62
N ASP A 6 -2.20 -14.92 6.10
CA ASP A 6 -2.48 -16.08 5.24
C ASP A 6 -3.55 -15.78 4.18
N LEU A 7 -4.61 -15.05 4.57
CA LEU A 7 -5.66 -14.62 3.64
C LEU A 7 -5.12 -13.60 2.63
N TYR A 8 -4.21 -12.73 3.06
CA TYR A 8 -3.55 -11.75 2.21
C TYR A 8 -2.74 -12.44 1.11
N ASP A 9 -1.89 -13.40 1.45
CA ASP A 9 -1.06 -14.12 0.48
C ASP A 9 -1.89 -14.95 -0.52
N GLN A 10 -2.98 -15.57 -0.06
CA GLN A 10 -3.82 -16.42 -0.92
C GLN A 10 -4.69 -15.63 -1.90
N LYS A 11 -5.21 -14.46 -1.51
CA LYS A 11 -6.23 -13.73 -2.28
C LYS A 11 -5.77 -12.41 -2.87
N HIS A 12 -4.61 -11.90 -2.47
CA HIS A 12 -4.10 -10.62 -2.94
C HIS A 12 -2.71 -10.70 -3.59
N ALA A 13 -2.38 -11.88 -4.14
CA ALA A 13 -1.15 -12.10 -4.92
C ALA A 13 -0.97 -11.09 -6.07
N PHE A 14 -2.06 -10.51 -6.60
CA PHE A 14 -1.97 -9.45 -7.60
C PHE A 14 -1.17 -8.21 -7.11
N VAL A 15 -1.14 -7.95 -5.80
CA VAL A 15 -0.34 -6.84 -5.24
C VAL A 15 1.15 -7.08 -5.49
N TYR A 16 1.60 -8.32 -5.39
CA TYR A 16 3.00 -8.69 -5.66
C TYR A 16 3.33 -8.66 -7.14
N GLN A 17 2.46 -9.22 -8.00
CA GLN A 17 2.67 -9.24 -9.45
C GLN A 17 2.81 -7.82 -10.02
N PHE A 18 2.01 -6.87 -9.53
CA PHE A 18 2.17 -5.46 -9.90
C PHE A 18 3.39 -4.80 -9.26
N GLY A 19 3.87 -5.31 -8.12
CA GLY A 19 5.07 -4.84 -7.43
C GLY A 19 6.37 -5.17 -8.18
N GLU A 20 6.40 -6.24 -8.96
CA GLU A 20 7.58 -6.63 -9.75
C GLU A 20 8.05 -5.50 -10.67
N ASN A 21 7.14 -4.81 -11.36
CA ASN A 21 7.46 -3.64 -12.18
C ASN A 21 8.01 -2.45 -11.36
N VAL A 22 7.74 -2.39 -10.06
CA VAL A 22 8.31 -1.37 -9.16
C VAL A 22 9.72 -1.78 -8.72
N VAL A 23 9.97 -3.07 -8.55
CA VAL A 23 11.34 -3.60 -8.31
C VAL A 23 12.22 -3.38 -9.54
N GLU A 24 11.70 -3.54 -10.76
CA GLU A 24 12.43 -3.18 -11.98
C GLU A 24 12.81 -1.68 -11.98
N LEU A 25 11.87 -0.81 -11.59
CA LEU A 25 12.10 0.63 -11.49
C LEU A 25 13.13 0.99 -10.40
N LEU A 26 13.23 0.18 -9.34
CA LEU A 26 14.26 0.33 -8.32
C LEU A 26 15.67 0.15 -8.88
N ASP A 27 15.82 -0.64 -9.93
CA ASP A 27 17.10 -0.88 -10.64
C ASP A 27 18.20 -1.34 -9.68
N VAL A 28 17.92 -2.46 -8.98
CA VAL A 28 18.78 -3.03 -7.94
C VAL A 28 20.16 -3.35 -8.48
N LYS A 29 21.22 -2.92 -7.78
CA LYS A 29 22.60 -3.32 -8.08
C LYS A 29 23.10 -4.30 -7.02
N PRO A 30 23.89 -5.31 -7.43
CA PRO A 30 24.54 -6.22 -6.47
C PRO A 30 25.38 -5.46 -5.44
N GLY A 31 25.24 -5.84 -4.18
CA GLY A 31 25.95 -5.22 -3.06
C GLY A 31 25.33 -3.93 -2.52
N GLU A 32 24.26 -3.39 -3.13
CA GLU A 32 23.51 -2.27 -2.55
C GLU A 32 22.85 -2.70 -1.24
N ARG A 33 22.77 -1.76 -0.31
CA ARG A 33 21.99 -1.90 0.90
C ARG A 33 20.64 -1.21 0.72
N ILE A 34 19.54 -1.98 0.81
CA ILE A 34 18.18 -1.51 0.47
C ILE A 34 17.23 -1.72 1.64
N HIS A 35 16.38 -0.72 1.90
CA HIS A 35 15.31 -0.80 2.88
C HIS A 35 13.95 -0.90 2.18
N ASP A 36 13.19 -1.97 2.49
CA ASP A 36 11.81 -2.15 2.03
C ASP A 36 10.83 -1.73 3.13
N VAL A 37 10.16 -0.59 2.93
CA VAL A 37 9.21 0.01 3.89
C VAL A 37 7.80 -0.48 3.62
N GLY A 38 7.19 -1.16 4.59
CA GLY A 38 5.89 -1.82 4.44
C GLY A 38 6.01 -3.10 3.64
N CYS A 39 6.98 -3.94 3.99
CA CYS A 39 7.35 -5.16 3.27
C CYS A 39 6.28 -6.26 3.29
N GLY A 40 5.26 -6.15 4.16
CA GLY A 40 4.22 -7.16 4.33
C GLY A 40 4.83 -8.53 4.66
N THR A 41 4.43 -9.56 3.92
CA THR A 41 4.92 -10.94 4.08
C THR A 41 6.28 -11.21 3.40
N GLY A 42 6.95 -10.17 2.86
CA GLY A 42 8.35 -10.21 2.44
C GLY A 42 8.63 -10.70 1.02
N TYR A 43 7.61 -10.92 0.19
CA TYR A 43 7.80 -11.44 -1.18
C TYR A 43 8.72 -10.53 -2.03
N LEU A 44 8.41 -9.23 -2.11
CA LEU A 44 9.22 -8.28 -2.88
C LEU A 44 10.59 -8.04 -2.24
N THR A 45 10.67 -8.06 -0.91
CA THR A 45 11.96 -7.98 -0.18
C THR A 45 12.87 -9.13 -0.58
N ASN A 46 12.35 -10.36 -0.62
CA ASN A 46 13.12 -11.52 -1.06
C ASN A 46 13.50 -11.45 -2.54
N GLN A 47 12.63 -10.91 -3.40
CA GLN A 47 12.96 -10.66 -4.80
C GLN A 47 14.11 -9.65 -4.93
N ILE A 48 14.10 -8.55 -4.19
CA ILE A 48 15.19 -7.56 -4.15
C ILE A 48 16.49 -8.25 -3.72
N LYS A 49 16.45 -9.11 -2.69
CA LYS A 49 17.61 -9.88 -2.25
C LYS A 49 18.17 -10.78 -3.37
N SER A 50 17.31 -11.40 -4.18
CA SER A 50 17.73 -12.29 -5.26
C SER A 50 18.57 -11.59 -6.35
N PHE A 51 18.48 -10.26 -6.45
CA PHE A 51 19.34 -9.44 -7.31
C PHE A 51 20.71 -9.10 -6.68
N GLY A 52 21.01 -9.64 -5.50
CA GLY A 52 22.31 -9.49 -4.84
C GLY A 52 22.41 -8.32 -3.87
N ALA A 53 21.31 -7.70 -3.46
CA ALA A 53 21.30 -6.63 -2.46
C ALA A 53 21.31 -7.19 -1.01
N ASP A 54 21.89 -6.42 -0.06
CA ASP A 54 21.65 -6.56 1.38
C ASP A 54 20.36 -5.82 1.73
N VAL A 55 19.25 -6.54 1.85
CA VAL A 55 17.94 -5.93 2.05
C VAL A 55 17.42 -6.14 3.47
N VAL A 56 16.79 -5.09 4.00
CA VAL A 56 16.06 -5.11 5.28
C VAL A 56 14.60 -4.75 5.01
N GLY A 57 13.67 -5.63 5.36
CA GLY A 57 12.23 -5.37 5.29
C GLY A 57 11.68 -4.91 6.62
N THR A 58 10.82 -3.89 6.61
CA THR A 58 10.08 -3.45 7.80
C THR A 58 8.59 -3.33 7.52
N ASP A 59 7.77 -3.70 8.50
CA ASP A 59 6.32 -3.51 8.47
C ASP A 59 5.83 -3.11 9.86
N TYR A 60 4.68 -2.44 9.91
CA TYR A 60 4.05 -2.06 11.19
C TYR A 60 3.37 -3.25 11.88
N SER A 61 2.95 -4.28 11.12
CA SER A 61 2.26 -5.46 11.63
C SER A 61 3.25 -6.54 12.10
N PRO A 62 3.24 -6.91 13.40
CA PRO A 62 4.00 -8.06 13.89
C PRO A 62 3.63 -9.37 13.20
N GLU A 63 2.35 -9.54 12.79
CA GLU A 63 1.85 -10.74 12.13
C GLU A 63 2.47 -10.89 10.73
N MET A 64 2.57 -9.77 9.97
CA MET A 64 3.22 -9.76 8.66
C MET A 64 4.70 -10.08 8.79
N ILE A 65 5.40 -9.49 9.75
CA ILE A 65 6.82 -9.75 10.00
C ILE A 65 7.08 -11.19 10.42
N ALA A 66 6.24 -11.75 11.30
CA ALA A 66 6.37 -13.16 11.70
C ALA A 66 6.20 -14.10 10.50
N GLN A 67 5.28 -13.79 9.59
CA GLN A 67 5.10 -14.53 8.34
C GLN A 67 6.32 -14.37 7.41
N ALA A 68 6.80 -13.15 7.20
CA ALA A 68 7.97 -12.87 6.37
C ALA A 68 9.20 -13.64 6.84
N GLN A 69 9.47 -13.64 8.14
CA GLN A 69 10.59 -14.39 8.75
C GLN A 69 10.45 -15.90 8.57
N ARG A 70 9.23 -16.43 8.61
CA ARG A 70 8.96 -17.85 8.38
C ARG A 70 9.17 -18.24 6.91
N LEU A 71 8.72 -17.39 5.98
CA LEU A 71 8.82 -17.66 4.54
C LEU A 71 10.24 -17.43 3.99
N TYR A 72 10.95 -16.44 4.53
CA TYR A 72 12.26 -16.01 4.03
C TYR A 72 13.27 -15.84 5.16
N PRO A 73 13.71 -16.94 5.83
CA PRO A 73 14.57 -16.88 7.02
C PRO A 73 15.94 -16.25 6.77
N GLU A 74 16.38 -16.18 5.52
CA GLU A 74 17.65 -15.56 5.13
C GLU A 74 17.56 -14.03 4.91
N VAL A 75 16.36 -13.44 5.06
CA VAL A 75 16.12 -12.00 4.93
C VAL A 75 15.96 -11.38 6.30
N LYS A 76 16.50 -10.19 6.50
CA LYS A 76 16.31 -9.43 7.74
C LYS A 76 14.96 -8.71 7.72
N PHE A 77 14.11 -9.02 8.69
CA PHE A 77 12.83 -8.37 8.89
C PHE A 77 12.68 -7.82 10.30
N ALA A 78 12.05 -6.64 10.44
CA ALA A 78 11.79 -6.03 11.73
C ALA A 78 10.43 -5.30 11.76
N VAL A 79 9.76 -5.33 12.92
CA VAL A 79 8.58 -4.50 13.16
C VAL A 79 9.03 -3.06 13.34
N ALA A 80 8.52 -2.14 12.50
CA ALA A 80 8.83 -0.72 12.61
C ALA A 80 7.68 0.16 12.11
N ASN A 81 7.58 1.36 12.68
CA ASN A 81 6.68 2.39 12.19
C ASN A 81 7.38 3.23 11.12
N ALA A 82 6.85 3.24 9.90
CA ALA A 82 7.41 4.00 8.79
C ALA A 82 7.56 5.51 9.10
N GLY A 83 6.68 6.06 9.94
CA GLY A 83 6.71 7.47 10.34
C GLY A 83 7.79 7.84 11.39
N ASN A 84 8.51 6.85 11.93
CA ASN A 84 9.52 7.09 12.96
C ASN A 84 10.47 5.88 13.07
N HIS A 85 11.24 5.59 12.03
CA HIS A 85 12.27 4.57 12.07
C HIS A 85 13.66 5.20 11.99
N GLN A 86 14.64 4.54 12.61
CA GLN A 86 16.03 4.95 12.59
C GLN A 86 16.94 3.75 12.34
N PHE A 87 17.93 3.93 11.49
CA PHE A 87 18.97 2.95 11.24
C PHE A 87 20.34 3.55 11.49
N ILE A 88 21.27 2.73 12.00
CA ILE A 88 22.65 3.15 12.27
C ILE A 88 23.40 3.35 10.94
N GLU A 89 23.22 2.43 10.00
CA GLU A 89 23.90 2.47 8.71
C GLU A 89 22.93 2.93 7.60
N PRO A 90 23.36 3.87 6.74
CA PRO A 90 22.51 4.38 5.68
C PRO A 90 22.34 3.38 4.53
N PHE A 91 21.29 3.59 3.73
CA PHE A 91 20.90 2.78 2.57
C PHE A 91 21.26 3.46 1.25
N ASP A 92 21.57 2.65 0.23
CA ASP A 92 21.70 3.11 -1.16
C ASP A 92 20.32 3.40 -1.77
N ALA A 93 19.30 2.64 -1.37
CA ALA A 93 17.93 2.88 -1.79
C ALA A 93 16.92 2.53 -0.69
N VAL A 94 15.77 3.21 -0.77
CA VAL A 94 14.54 2.84 -0.06
C VAL A 94 13.48 2.47 -1.09
N PHE A 95 12.81 1.36 -0.86
CA PHE A 95 11.72 0.83 -1.67
C PHE A 95 10.43 0.79 -0.86
N SER A 96 9.30 0.97 -1.51
CA SER A 96 7.99 0.71 -0.90
C SER A 96 6.93 0.40 -1.97
N ASN A 97 6.17 -0.65 -1.77
CA ASN A 97 5.05 -0.98 -2.66
C ASN A 97 3.75 -1.14 -1.86
N ALA A 98 2.72 -0.41 -2.26
CA ALA A 98 1.36 -0.47 -1.72
C ALA A 98 1.21 -0.22 -0.20
N ALA A 99 2.18 0.43 0.45
CA ALA A 99 2.19 0.67 1.90
C ALA A 99 2.03 2.13 2.30
N LEU A 100 2.62 3.09 1.58
CA LEU A 100 2.74 4.48 2.05
C LEU A 100 1.41 5.20 2.26
N HIS A 101 0.36 4.83 1.55
CA HIS A 101 -0.97 5.43 1.72
C HIS A 101 -1.67 5.04 3.04
N TRP A 102 -1.13 4.07 3.79
CA TRP A 102 -1.57 3.72 5.14
C TRP A 102 -0.91 4.59 6.22
N VAL A 103 0.22 5.23 5.90
CA VAL A 103 0.99 6.03 6.86
C VAL A 103 0.27 7.35 7.12
N LYS A 104 -0.08 7.62 8.38
CA LYS A 104 -0.76 8.87 8.76
C LYS A 104 0.22 10.04 8.86
N ASN A 105 1.41 9.81 9.41
CA ASN A 105 2.45 10.82 9.52
C ASN A 105 3.37 10.77 8.30
N GLN A 106 2.92 11.37 7.20
CA GLN A 106 3.67 11.41 5.94
C GLN A 106 4.98 12.18 6.05
N ASP A 107 4.98 13.30 6.77
CA ASP A 107 6.19 14.14 6.94
C ASP A 107 7.25 13.41 7.78
N GLY A 108 6.84 12.75 8.87
CA GLY A 108 7.74 11.91 9.67
C GLY A 108 8.31 10.74 8.87
N MET A 109 7.51 10.12 8.00
CA MET A 109 7.96 9.04 7.12
C MET A 109 8.98 9.56 6.09
N MET A 110 8.71 10.66 5.40
CA MET A 110 9.63 11.24 4.43
C MET A 110 10.94 11.67 5.08
N GLN A 111 10.88 12.29 6.27
CA GLN A 111 12.07 12.66 7.02
C GLN A 111 12.88 11.44 7.45
N SER A 112 12.21 10.37 7.91
CA SER A 112 12.88 9.12 8.29
C SER A 112 13.57 8.46 7.10
N VAL A 113 12.90 8.42 5.93
CA VAL A 113 13.49 7.91 4.68
C VAL A 113 14.67 8.77 4.24
N TYR A 114 14.51 10.08 4.22
CA TYR A 114 15.59 11.00 3.83
C TYR A 114 16.84 10.81 4.70
N ASN A 115 16.66 10.73 6.02
CA ASN A 115 17.76 10.55 6.97
C ASN A 115 18.44 9.18 6.81
N SER A 116 17.69 8.15 6.42
CA SER A 116 18.23 6.81 6.25
C SER A 116 18.99 6.59 4.94
N LEU A 117 18.86 7.49 3.96
CA LEU A 117 19.54 7.39 2.68
C LEU A 117 20.95 8.00 2.71
N LYS A 118 21.88 7.36 2.00
CA LYS A 118 23.16 7.97 1.62
C LYS A 118 22.93 9.20 0.73
N PRO A 119 23.86 10.16 0.67
CA PRO A 119 23.89 11.15 -0.40
C PRO A 119 23.88 10.45 -1.78
N GLY A 120 23.03 10.89 -2.70
CA GLY A 120 22.80 10.23 -3.99
C GLY A 120 21.87 9.01 -3.94
N GLY A 121 21.46 8.57 -2.77
CA GLY A 121 20.54 7.45 -2.59
C GLY A 121 19.12 7.74 -3.11
N ARG A 122 18.40 6.71 -3.54
CA ARG A 122 17.07 6.83 -4.18
C ARG A 122 15.94 6.28 -3.32
N PHE A 123 14.80 6.93 -3.39
CA PHE A 123 13.53 6.46 -2.85
C PHE A 123 12.59 6.12 -4.01
N VAL A 124 12.24 4.85 -4.16
CA VAL A 124 11.38 4.34 -5.23
C VAL A 124 10.14 3.72 -4.62
N ALA A 125 8.96 4.20 -5.02
CA ALA A 125 7.76 3.64 -4.48
C ALA A 125 6.55 3.69 -5.43
N GLU A 126 5.58 2.82 -5.13
CA GLU A 126 4.23 2.87 -5.68
C GLU A 126 3.20 2.80 -4.56
N MET A 127 2.19 3.66 -4.65
CA MET A 127 1.09 3.72 -3.69
C MET A 127 -0.24 4.04 -4.38
N GLY A 128 -1.34 4.02 -3.63
CA GLY A 128 -2.61 4.57 -4.11
C GLY A 128 -2.48 6.08 -4.33
N GLY A 129 -2.86 6.55 -5.52
CA GLY A 129 -2.88 7.97 -5.86
C GLY A 129 -4.29 8.58 -5.80
N LYS A 130 -4.44 9.84 -6.13
CA LYS A 130 -5.71 10.58 -6.14
C LYS A 130 -6.78 9.84 -6.93
N GLY A 131 -7.91 9.58 -6.30
CA GLY A 131 -9.02 8.85 -6.92
C GLY A 131 -8.89 7.32 -6.87
N ASN A 132 -7.89 6.77 -6.18
CA ASN A 132 -7.78 5.33 -5.97
C ASN A 132 -9.01 4.78 -5.25
N VAL A 133 -9.65 3.75 -5.82
CA VAL A 133 -10.88 3.10 -5.34
C VAL A 133 -12.01 4.10 -4.99
N ALA A 134 -12.09 5.20 -5.74
CA ALA A 134 -13.00 6.30 -5.41
C ALA A 134 -14.47 5.89 -5.49
N LYS A 135 -14.85 5.07 -6.48
CA LYS A 135 -16.23 4.59 -6.62
C LYS A 135 -16.63 3.71 -5.45
N LEU A 136 -15.73 2.79 -5.05
CA LEU A 136 -15.96 1.92 -3.90
C LEU A 136 -16.10 2.72 -2.60
N MET A 137 -15.22 3.71 -2.39
CA MET A 137 -15.29 4.56 -1.19
C MET A 137 -16.56 5.43 -1.16
N THR A 138 -16.96 5.97 -2.31
CA THR A 138 -18.18 6.76 -2.42
C THR A 138 -19.42 5.91 -2.12
N ALA A 139 -19.51 4.71 -2.69
CA ALA A 139 -20.61 3.79 -2.42
C ALA A 139 -20.62 3.36 -0.94
N THR A 140 -19.47 3.03 -0.36
CA THR A 140 -19.36 2.65 1.06
C THR A 140 -19.86 3.76 1.98
N LYS A 141 -19.35 4.98 1.81
CA LYS A 141 -19.76 6.12 2.65
C LYS A 141 -21.23 6.47 2.48
N ALA A 142 -21.74 6.52 1.25
CA ALA A 142 -23.16 6.82 0.98
C ALA A 142 -24.09 5.77 1.60
N THR A 143 -23.72 4.48 1.54
CA THR A 143 -24.54 3.41 2.13
C THR A 143 -24.50 3.48 3.66
N LEU A 144 -23.33 3.71 4.26
CA LEU A 144 -23.23 3.89 5.71
C LEU A 144 -24.08 5.06 6.22
N GLU A 145 -24.04 6.22 5.54
CA GLU A 145 -24.89 7.37 5.84
C GLU A 145 -26.38 7.02 5.77
N LYS A 146 -26.80 6.31 4.72
CA LYS A 146 -28.20 5.87 4.52
C LYS A 146 -28.68 4.97 5.66
N TYR A 147 -27.80 4.14 6.22
CA TYR A 147 -28.12 3.24 7.33
C TYR A 147 -27.93 3.88 8.71
N GLY A 148 -27.58 5.19 8.79
CA GLY A 148 -27.42 5.93 10.03
C GLY A 148 -26.07 5.78 10.72
N TYR A 149 -25.09 5.19 10.05
CA TYR A 149 -23.72 5.01 10.56
C TYR A 149 -22.82 6.19 10.17
N HIS A 150 -23.20 7.40 10.63
CA HIS A 150 -22.59 8.68 10.23
C HIS A 150 -21.11 8.76 10.65
N GLU A 151 -20.75 8.29 11.85
CA GLU A 151 -19.37 8.31 12.33
C GLU A 151 -18.46 7.45 11.44
N GLN A 152 -18.90 6.24 11.11
CA GLN A 152 -18.17 5.33 10.25
C GLN A 152 -18.03 5.88 8.83
N ALA A 153 -19.05 6.56 8.31
CA ALA A 153 -19.02 7.19 6.99
C ALA A 153 -17.97 8.32 6.88
N GLN A 154 -17.63 8.98 7.99
CA GLN A 154 -16.61 10.06 8.03
C GLN A 154 -15.18 9.55 8.18
N ILE A 155 -14.97 8.25 8.41
CA ILE A 155 -13.64 7.70 8.52
C ILE A 155 -12.84 7.94 7.23
N ASN A 156 -11.60 8.40 7.37
CA ASN A 156 -10.64 8.51 6.30
C ASN A 156 -9.34 7.80 6.71
N GLN A 157 -9.18 6.55 6.26
CA GLN A 157 -8.05 5.73 6.67
C GLN A 157 -6.85 5.80 5.71
N TRP A 158 -7.04 6.28 4.48
CA TRP A 158 -5.97 6.34 3.47
C TRP A 158 -5.62 7.77 3.09
N TYR A 159 -4.38 7.93 2.65
CA TYR A 159 -3.88 9.14 2.03
C TYR A 159 -3.59 8.86 0.55
N PHE A 160 -4.40 9.42 -0.34
CA PHE A 160 -4.28 9.27 -1.79
C PHE A 160 -3.98 10.63 -2.45
N PRO A 161 -2.69 11.03 -2.52
CA PRO A 161 -2.30 12.33 -3.05
C PRO A 161 -2.35 12.39 -4.58
N SER A 162 -2.40 13.61 -5.12
CA SER A 162 -2.09 13.86 -6.52
C SER A 162 -0.56 13.87 -6.75
N VAL A 163 -0.15 13.82 -8.02
CA VAL A 163 1.27 13.94 -8.41
C VAL A 163 1.89 15.22 -7.85
N GLY A 164 1.24 16.37 -8.10
CA GLY A 164 1.78 17.67 -7.66
C GLY A 164 1.88 17.77 -6.14
N GLU A 165 0.86 17.31 -5.41
CA GLU A 165 0.87 17.31 -3.95
C GLU A 165 2.01 16.46 -3.39
N TYR A 166 2.19 15.24 -3.89
CA TYR A 166 3.22 14.34 -3.36
C TYR A 166 4.63 14.75 -3.76
N ALA A 167 4.82 15.21 -5.00
CA ALA A 167 6.10 15.74 -5.46
C ALA A 167 6.54 16.95 -4.63
N THR A 168 5.65 17.94 -4.43
CA THR A 168 5.94 19.11 -3.59
C THR A 168 6.32 18.70 -2.17
N ARG A 169 5.64 17.70 -1.60
CA ARG A 169 5.94 17.19 -0.26
C ARG A 169 7.32 16.51 -0.21
N LEU A 170 7.68 15.70 -1.21
CA LEU A 170 9.02 15.09 -1.32
C LEU A 170 10.10 16.18 -1.41
N GLU A 171 9.91 17.17 -2.26
CA GLU A 171 10.86 18.27 -2.45
C GLU A 171 11.02 19.12 -1.20
N SER A 172 9.94 19.36 -0.43
CA SER A 172 10.03 20.07 0.85
C SER A 172 10.85 19.33 1.93
N HIS A 173 11.08 18.02 1.76
CA HIS A 173 11.95 17.21 2.61
C HIS A 173 13.37 17.02 2.03
N GLY A 174 13.74 17.77 0.98
CA GLY A 174 15.08 17.76 0.42
C GLY A 174 15.32 16.73 -0.70
N PHE A 175 14.29 16.03 -1.13
CA PHE A 175 14.40 15.14 -2.28
C PHE A 175 14.33 15.93 -3.60
N ARG A 176 15.02 15.44 -4.63
CA ARG A 176 14.76 15.81 -6.02
C ARG A 176 13.91 14.71 -6.67
N VAL A 177 12.70 15.05 -7.11
CA VAL A 177 11.82 14.12 -7.82
C VAL A 177 12.29 14.00 -9.27
N VAL A 178 12.73 12.81 -9.66
CA VAL A 178 13.28 12.55 -11.02
C VAL A 178 12.29 11.82 -11.92
N PHE A 179 11.31 11.15 -11.33
CA PHE A 179 10.24 10.48 -12.06
C PHE A 179 8.96 10.46 -11.23
N THR A 180 7.83 10.66 -11.87
CA THR A 180 6.52 10.40 -11.28
C THR A 180 5.51 10.03 -12.37
N SER A 181 4.60 9.13 -12.04
CA SER A 181 3.51 8.71 -12.91
C SER A 181 2.25 8.45 -12.11
N HIS A 182 1.10 8.90 -12.62
CA HIS A 182 -0.21 8.59 -12.07
C HIS A 182 -1.06 7.93 -13.17
N PHE A 183 -1.55 6.72 -12.91
CA PHE A 183 -2.23 5.92 -13.93
C PHE A 183 -3.33 5.05 -13.33
N ASP A 184 -4.29 4.73 -14.18
CA ASP A 184 -5.37 3.82 -13.86
C ASP A 184 -4.86 2.38 -13.96
N ARG A 185 -5.20 1.58 -12.95
CA ARG A 185 -4.90 0.14 -12.92
C ARG A 185 -6.19 -0.64 -12.72
N LYS A 186 -6.78 -1.10 -13.79
CA LYS A 186 -7.94 -1.98 -13.71
C LYS A 186 -7.54 -3.27 -13.00
N THR A 187 -8.04 -3.48 -11.79
CA THR A 187 -7.63 -4.59 -10.92
C THR A 187 -8.77 -5.61 -10.78
N PRO A 188 -8.57 -6.84 -11.24
CA PRO A 188 -9.61 -7.85 -11.13
C PRO A 188 -9.91 -8.18 -9.66
N LEU A 189 -11.19 -8.27 -9.32
CA LEU A 189 -11.67 -8.80 -8.06
C LEU A 189 -11.92 -10.29 -8.22
N GLN A 190 -11.31 -11.09 -7.37
CA GLN A 190 -11.61 -12.52 -7.31
C GLN A 190 -13.02 -12.74 -6.76
N ASP A 191 -13.64 -13.86 -7.15
CA ASP A 191 -14.98 -14.25 -6.70
C ASP A 191 -16.12 -13.34 -7.23
N GLY A 192 -15.93 -12.62 -8.34
CA GLY A 192 -16.96 -11.81 -8.99
C GLY A 192 -17.56 -10.75 -8.07
N ALA A 193 -18.87 -10.66 -7.97
CA ALA A 193 -19.58 -9.71 -7.11
C ALA A 193 -19.21 -9.83 -5.62
N GLN A 194 -18.94 -11.05 -5.14
CA GLN A 194 -18.51 -11.27 -3.76
C GLN A 194 -17.13 -10.68 -3.47
N GLY A 195 -16.33 -10.43 -4.51
CA GLY A 195 -15.02 -9.79 -4.39
C GLY A 195 -15.07 -8.39 -3.78
N VAL A 196 -16.20 -7.66 -3.97
CA VAL A 196 -16.41 -6.33 -3.35
C VAL A 196 -16.47 -6.45 -1.84
N ALA A 197 -17.32 -7.33 -1.31
CA ALA A 197 -17.48 -7.54 0.12
C ALA A 197 -16.15 -8.01 0.76
N LYS A 198 -15.49 -8.99 0.13
CA LYS A 198 -14.19 -9.51 0.59
C LYS A 198 -13.10 -8.43 0.60
N TRP A 199 -13.08 -7.57 -0.41
CA TRP A 199 -12.16 -6.43 -0.47
C TRP A 199 -12.40 -5.47 0.70
N ILE A 200 -13.65 -5.12 0.95
CA ILE A 200 -14.02 -4.23 2.07
C ILE A 200 -13.67 -4.87 3.41
N GLU A 201 -13.93 -6.15 3.60
CA GLU A 201 -13.57 -6.87 4.83
C GLU A 201 -12.07 -6.87 5.08
N MET A 202 -11.25 -7.02 4.04
CA MET A 202 -9.80 -7.02 4.14
C MET A 202 -9.23 -5.62 4.40
N PHE A 203 -9.62 -4.65 3.59
CA PHE A 203 -8.98 -3.33 3.59
C PHE A 203 -9.80 -2.24 4.29
N GLY A 204 -11.12 -2.41 4.37
CA GLY A 204 -12.07 -1.45 4.89
C GLY A 204 -12.75 -1.85 6.20
N SER A 205 -12.25 -2.84 6.92
CA SER A 205 -12.89 -3.36 8.16
C SER A 205 -13.16 -2.28 9.21
N VAL A 206 -12.37 -1.21 9.25
CA VAL A 206 -12.56 -0.08 10.16
C VAL A 206 -13.91 0.63 9.97
N TYR A 207 -14.46 0.63 8.75
CA TYR A 207 -15.76 1.24 8.46
C TYR A 207 -16.93 0.45 9.05
N PHE A 208 -16.72 -0.81 9.45
CA PHE A 208 -17.74 -1.69 9.99
C PHE A 208 -17.56 -2.00 11.48
N LYS A 209 -16.64 -1.27 12.13
CA LYS A 209 -16.43 -1.39 13.57
C LYS A 209 -17.72 -1.04 14.31
N ASP A 210 -18.12 -1.91 15.25
CA ASP A 210 -19.29 -1.76 16.09
C ASP A 210 -20.66 -1.77 15.34
N ILE A 211 -20.67 -2.18 14.05
CA ILE A 211 -21.91 -2.38 13.27
C ILE A 211 -22.38 -3.84 13.45
N PRO A 212 -23.69 -4.07 13.81
CA PRO A 212 -24.25 -5.41 13.90
C PRO A 212 -24.09 -6.20 12.61
N GLU A 213 -23.81 -7.50 12.70
CA GLU A 213 -23.53 -8.33 11.53
C GLU A 213 -24.66 -8.32 10.48
N GLN A 214 -25.91 -8.27 10.93
CA GLN A 214 -27.08 -8.21 10.04
C GLN A 214 -27.06 -6.92 9.18
N ASP A 215 -26.73 -5.77 9.77
CA ASP A 215 -26.64 -4.51 9.03
C ASP A 215 -25.41 -4.48 8.15
N LYS A 216 -24.27 -4.99 8.63
CA LYS A 216 -23.05 -5.14 7.81
C LYS A 216 -23.34 -5.92 6.52
N GLN A 217 -24.04 -7.05 6.60
CA GLN A 217 -24.38 -7.86 5.42
C GLN A 217 -25.30 -7.11 4.45
N ARG A 218 -26.29 -6.38 4.95
CA ARG A 218 -27.18 -5.54 4.12
C ARG A 218 -26.42 -4.42 3.42
N ILE A 219 -25.55 -3.72 4.17
CA ILE A 219 -24.71 -2.63 3.64
C ILE A 219 -23.78 -3.16 2.57
N LEU A 220 -23.07 -4.26 2.79
CA LEU A 220 -22.17 -4.87 1.80
C LEU A 220 -22.91 -5.30 0.52
N ALA A 221 -24.11 -5.87 0.66
CA ALA A 221 -24.94 -6.24 -0.49
C ALA A 221 -25.34 -5.00 -1.30
N GLU A 222 -25.78 -3.93 -0.65
CA GLU A 222 -26.17 -2.68 -1.32
C GLU A 222 -24.98 -1.99 -2.00
N ILE A 223 -23.82 -1.93 -1.33
CA ILE A 223 -22.58 -1.42 -1.94
C ILE A 223 -22.24 -2.19 -3.22
N THR A 224 -22.35 -3.52 -3.17
CA THR A 224 -22.08 -4.39 -4.33
C THR A 224 -23.00 -4.04 -5.50
N GLU A 225 -24.31 -3.89 -5.25
CA GLU A 225 -25.27 -3.52 -6.30
C GLU A 225 -25.01 -2.10 -6.86
N MET A 226 -24.65 -1.14 -6.01
CA MET A 226 -24.29 0.21 -6.46
C MET A 226 -23.04 0.20 -7.36
N LEU A 227 -22.11 -0.72 -7.14
CA LEU A 227 -20.87 -0.82 -7.92
C LEU A 227 -21.03 -1.65 -9.19
N ARG A 228 -22.08 -2.46 -9.31
CA ARG A 228 -22.30 -3.32 -10.49
C ARG A 228 -22.16 -2.58 -11.84
N PRO A 229 -22.76 -1.39 -12.06
CA PRO A 229 -22.64 -0.70 -13.34
C PRO A 229 -21.22 -0.24 -13.70
N TYR A 230 -20.31 -0.22 -12.74
CA TYR A 230 -18.95 0.29 -12.87
C TYR A 230 -17.89 -0.80 -12.82
N TYR A 231 -18.17 -1.89 -12.12
CA TYR A 231 -17.19 -2.94 -11.81
C TYR A 231 -17.46 -4.23 -12.57
N ASP A 232 -18.73 -4.54 -12.90
CA ASP A 232 -19.08 -5.75 -13.63
C ASP A 232 -18.91 -5.57 -15.15
N GLU A 233 -18.03 -6.37 -15.72
CA GLU A 233 -17.82 -6.47 -17.16
C GLU A 233 -18.05 -7.94 -17.58
N ASN A 234 -19.28 -8.23 -17.98
CA ASN A 234 -19.68 -9.58 -18.41
C ASN A 234 -19.40 -10.67 -17.36
N GLY A 235 -19.63 -10.38 -16.07
CA GLY A 235 -19.42 -11.30 -14.95
C GLY A 235 -18.01 -11.24 -14.35
N GLN A 236 -17.07 -10.57 -14.98
CA GLN A 236 -15.76 -10.29 -14.40
C GLN A 236 -15.78 -8.91 -13.73
N TRP A 237 -15.41 -8.86 -12.46
CA TRP A 237 -15.43 -7.63 -11.67
C TRP A 237 -14.05 -7.02 -11.56
N TYR A 238 -13.98 -5.67 -11.64
CA TYR A 238 -12.74 -4.91 -11.58
C TYR A 238 -12.89 -3.68 -10.68
N ALA A 239 -11.95 -3.50 -9.76
CA ALA A 239 -11.88 -2.30 -8.93
C ALA A 239 -11.13 -1.16 -9.63
N ASP A 240 -11.52 0.09 -9.34
CA ASP A 240 -11.01 1.33 -9.92
C ASP A 240 -9.72 1.82 -9.22
N TYR A 241 -8.66 1.00 -9.24
CA TYR A 241 -7.38 1.43 -8.69
C TYR A 241 -6.75 2.54 -9.52
N LYS A 242 -6.17 3.53 -8.81
CA LYS A 242 -5.30 4.56 -9.38
C LYS A 242 -4.00 4.58 -8.60
N ARG A 243 -2.89 4.48 -9.32
CA ARG A 243 -1.58 4.33 -8.70
C ARG A 243 -0.73 5.57 -8.95
N LEU A 244 -0.02 5.98 -7.91
CA LEU A 244 1.04 6.97 -7.96
C LEU A 244 2.37 6.24 -7.78
N ARG A 245 3.28 6.41 -8.74
CA ARG A 245 4.63 5.84 -8.75
C ARG A 245 5.64 6.95 -8.87
N PHE A 246 6.77 6.83 -8.18
CA PHE A 246 7.80 7.87 -8.23
C PHE A 246 9.21 7.33 -7.96
N ILE A 247 10.20 8.09 -8.41
CA ILE A 247 11.60 8.03 -8.00
C ILE A 247 11.98 9.41 -7.48
N ALA A 248 12.52 9.47 -6.28
CA ALA A 248 13.08 10.66 -5.67
C ALA A 248 14.51 10.38 -5.19
N VAL A 249 15.40 11.34 -5.33
CA VAL A 249 16.83 11.19 -5.00
C VAL A 249 17.20 12.18 -3.90
N LYS A 250 17.94 11.71 -2.91
CA LYS A 250 18.60 12.56 -1.92
C LYS A 250 19.82 13.18 -2.58
N GLU A 251 19.79 14.48 -2.78
CA GLU A 251 20.93 15.18 -3.41
C GLU A 251 22.19 15.14 -2.54
N ILE A 252 23.35 15.31 -3.16
CA ILE A 252 24.68 15.28 -2.52
C ILE A 252 24.93 16.58 -1.75
#